data_54f0d1d3e7265bbb7ec287c134d3fb38
#
_entry.id   54f0d1d3e7265bbb7ec287c134d3fb38
#
_cell.length_a   1.000
_cell.length_b   1.000
_cell.length_c   1.000
_cell.angle_alpha   90.00
_cell.angle_beta   90.00
_cell.angle_gamma   90.00
#
_symmetry.space_group_name_H-M   'P 1'
#
loop_
_entity.id
_entity.type
_entity.pdbx_description
1 polymer ?
#
loop_
_entity_poly.entity_id
_entity_poly.type
_entity_poly.pdbx_seq_one_letter_code
_entity_poly.pdbx_strand_id
1 'polypeptide(L)'
;MSGHFVVGFLNRDVEKEYQKLDGSQRRLVCIAVAKLKTRADEIGTPLHGELAGCKKVKWRNAGLRMVFRIREDGMVEIAEIVAIGWRNRSEVYKTAVGRLSKQPAMVDYDGTLR
;
A
#
# COMPACT_ATOMS: atom_id res chain seq x y z
N MET A 1 12.70 2.10 17.96
CA MET A 1 12.04 0.84 17.79
C MET A 1 10.70 0.99 17.11
N SER A 2 10.57 0.32 16.04
CA SER A 2 9.31 0.37 15.35
C SER A 2 8.31 -0.41 16.19
N GLY A 3 7.28 0.15 16.60
CA GLY A 3 6.29 -0.55 17.34
C GLY A 3 5.08 -0.78 16.54
N HIS A 4 4.54 0.31 16.06
CA HIS A 4 3.22 0.26 15.44
C HIS A 4 3.12 1.25 14.32
N PHE A 5 2.49 0.79 13.25
CA PHE A 5 2.14 1.65 12.14
C PHE A 5 0.63 1.63 11.97
N VAL A 6 0.06 2.78 11.71
CA VAL A 6 -1.33 2.82 11.25
C VAL A 6 -1.32 2.48 9.77
N VAL A 7 -2.14 1.53 9.36
CA VAL A 7 -2.21 1.13 7.96
C VAL A 7 -3.46 1.74 7.34
N GLY A 8 -3.30 2.37 6.21
CA GLY A 8 -4.43 2.97 5.52
C GLY A 8 -4.23 2.97 4.02
N PHE A 9 -5.30 3.24 3.31
CA PHE A 9 -5.27 3.44 1.87
C PHE A 9 -5.02 4.92 1.58
N LEU A 10 -4.24 5.19 0.55
CA LEU A 10 -3.98 6.56 0.13
C LEU A 10 -5.28 7.31 -0.14
N ASN A 11 -6.22 6.64 -0.82
CA ASN A 11 -7.51 7.25 -1.15
C ASN A 11 -8.53 6.16 -1.43
N ARG A 12 -9.73 6.57 -1.80
CA ARG A 12 -10.83 5.64 -2.09
C ARG A 12 -10.55 4.74 -3.29
N ASP A 13 -9.77 5.21 -4.24
CA ASP A 13 -9.47 4.40 -5.41
C ASP A 13 -8.66 3.17 -5.03
N VAL A 14 -7.74 3.31 -4.09
CA VAL A 14 -6.97 2.16 -3.59
C VAL A 14 -7.89 1.21 -2.85
N GLU A 15 -8.79 1.74 -2.04
CA GLU A 15 -9.75 0.91 -1.32
C GLU A 15 -10.59 0.09 -2.31
N LYS A 16 -11.02 0.71 -3.40
CA LYS A 16 -11.78 0.01 -4.43
C LYS A 16 -10.96 -1.08 -5.10
N GLU A 17 -9.67 -0.83 -5.30
CA GLU A 17 -8.80 -1.85 -5.85
C GLU A 17 -8.75 -3.07 -4.94
N TYR A 18 -8.66 -2.84 -3.64
CA TYR A 18 -8.69 -3.92 -2.68
C TYR A 18 -10.02 -4.68 -2.74
N GLN A 19 -11.13 -3.95 -2.81
CA GLN A 19 -12.44 -4.57 -2.82
C GLN A 19 -12.71 -5.41 -4.08
N LYS A 20 -12.03 -5.10 -5.17
CA LYS A 20 -12.20 -5.85 -6.42
C LYS A 20 -11.43 -7.16 -6.44
N LEU A 21 -10.56 -7.39 -5.49
CA LEU A 21 -9.80 -8.63 -5.43
C LEU A 21 -10.72 -9.78 -5.06
N ASP A 22 -10.40 -10.99 -5.52
CA ASP A 22 -11.15 -12.16 -5.07
C ASP A 22 -10.76 -12.50 -3.63
N GLY A 23 -11.45 -13.48 -3.04
CA GLY A 23 -11.23 -13.80 -1.63
C GLY A 23 -9.82 -14.22 -1.32
N SER A 24 -9.19 -15.00 -2.19
CA SER A 24 -7.83 -15.47 -1.94
C SER A 24 -6.84 -14.33 -2.05
N GLN A 25 -7.04 -13.41 -2.99
CA GLN A 25 -6.16 -12.25 -3.14
C GLN A 25 -6.32 -11.28 -1.98
N ARG A 26 -7.55 -11.05 -1.53
CA ARG A 26 -7.77 -10.21 -0.36
C ARG A 26 -7.10 -10.79 0.87
N ARG A 27 -7.11 -12.12 1.00
CA ARG A 27 -6.43 -12.76 2.13
C ARG A 27 -4.93 -12.46 2.11
N LEU A 28 -4.31 -12.50 0.93
CA LEU A 28 -2.89 -12.18 0.82
C LEU A 28 -2.61 -10.76 1.28
N VAL A 29 -3.45 -9.82 0.86
CA VAL A 29 -3.30 -8.43 1.26
C VAL A 29 -3.54 -8.28 2.77
N CYS A 30 -4.54 -8.98 3.31
CA CYS A 30 -4.81 -8.92 4.75
C CYS A 30 -3.61 -9.40 5.56
N ILE A 31 -2.96 -10.46 5.12
CA ILE A 31 -1.75 -10.96 5.80
C ILE A 31 -0.66 -9.90 5.75
N ALA A 32 -0.47 -9.26 4.59
CA ALA A 32 0.52 -8.20 4.46
C ALA A 32 0.18 -7.01 5.34
N VAL A 33 -1.10 -6.63 5.41
CA VAL A 33 -1.53 -5.52 6.27
C VAL A 33 -1.21 -5.82 7.73
N ALA A 34 -1.43 -7.06 8.16
CA ALA A 34 -1.10 -7.44 9.53
C ALA A 34 0.39 -7.26 9.80
N LYS A 35 1.23 -7.58 8.82
CA LYS A 35 2.67 -7.38 8.96
C LYS A 35 3.05 -5.90 8.91
N LEU A 36 2.36 -5.12 8.10
CA LEU A 36 2.62 -3.68 8.02
C LEU A 36 2.38 -2.99 9.34
N LYS A 37 1.46 -3.47 10.13
CA LYS A 37 1.13 -2.83 11.41
C LYS A 37 2.31 -2.83 12.38
N THR A 38 3.23 -3.77 12.25
CA THR A 38 4.35 -3.85 13.18
C THR A 38 5.71 -3.80 12.49
N ARG A 39 5.78 -4.10 11.19
CA ARG A 39 7.06 -4.25 10.51
C ARG A 39 7.07 -3.60 9.13
N ALA A 40 6.35 -2.50 8.98
CA ALA A 40 6.28 -1.84 7.66
C ALA A 40 7.67 -1.44 7.16
N ASP A 41 8.57 -1.11 8.06
CA ASP A 41 9.93 -0.71 7.71
C ASP A 41 10.80 -1.89 7.30
N GLU A 42 10.36 -3.12 7.55
CA GLU A 42 11.16 -4.31 7.28
C GLU A 42 10.71 -5.11 6.07
N ILE A 43 9.47 -4.94 5.64
CA ILE A 43 8.96 -5.76 4.55
C ILE A 43 8.93 -4.97 3.26
N GLY A 44 8.88 -5.70 2.15
CA GLY A 44 8.82 -5.10 0.84
C GLY A 44 10.20 -4.78 0.28
N THR A 45 10.21 -4.46 -0.99
CA THR A 45 11.42 -4.12 -1.72
C THR A 45 11.38 -2.65 -2.11
N PRO A 46 12.42 -1.86 -1.82
CA PRO A 46 12.42 -0.44 -2.15
C PRO A 46 12.30 -0.21 -3.65
N LEU A 47 11.60 0.85 -4.00
CA LEU A 47 11.48 1.30 -5.39
C LEU A 47 12.35 2.52 -5.60
N HIS A 48 12.59 2.84 -6.87
CA HIS A 48 13.50 3.92 -7.24
C HIS A 48 12.81 4.89 -8.18
N GLY A 49 13.54 5.96 -8.57
CA GLY A 49 13.01 6.94 -9.49
C GLY A 49 11.87 7.71 -8.89
N GLU A 50 10.80 7.85 -9.64
CA GLU A 50 9.63 8.61 -9.19
C GLU A 50 8.93 7.97 -7.99
N LEU A 51 9.22 6.72 -7.71
CA LEU A 51 8.66 6.01 -6.57
C LEU A 51 9.67 5.82 -5.45
N ALA A 52 10.76 6.59 -5.47
CA ALA A 52 11.72 6.55 -4.38
C ALA A 52 10.99 6.85 -3.06
N GLY A 53 11.29 6.07 -2.04
CA GLY A 53 10.58 6.17 -0.77
C GLY A 53 9.40 5.24 -0.65
N CYS A 54 9.00 4.61 -1.74
CA CYS A 54 7.96 3.59 -1.70
C CYS A 54 8.59 2.21 -1.72
N LYS A 55 7.80 1.22 -1.35
CA LYS A 55 8.19 -0.18 -1.39
C LYS A 55 7.11 -0.99 -2.08
N LYS A 56 7.50 -2.14 -2.61
CA LYS A 56 6.54 -3.04 -3.25
C LYS A 56 6.52 -4.38 -2.55
N VAL A 57 5.35 -5.01 -2.57
CA VAL A 57 5.17 -6.40 -2.19
C VAL A 57 4.66 -7.13 -3.42
N LYS A 58 5.27 -8.26 -3.73
CA LYS A 58 4.89 -9.05 -4.89
C LYS A 58 4.42 -10.42 -4.44
N TRP A 59 3.32 -10.87 -5.01
CA TRP A 59 2.83 -12.24 -4.84
C TRP A 59 2.86 -12.88 -6.22
N ARG A 60 3.96 -13.53 -6.55
CA ARG A 60 4.19 -14.01 -7.91
C ARG A 60 3.15 -15.00 -8.38
N ASN A 61 2.78 -15.94 -7.52
CA ASN A 61 1.82 -16.96 -7.92
C ASN A 61 0.42 -16.38 -8.15
N ALA A 62 0.09 -15.33 -7.45
CA ALA A 62 -1.20 -14.67 -7.63
C ALA A 62 -1.16 -13.59 -8.70
N GLY A 63 0.02 -13.24 -9.19
CA GLY A 63 0.16 -12.16 -10.15
C GLY A 63 -0.23 -10.81 -9.58
N LEU A 64 -0.05 -10.62 -8.29
CA LEU A 64 -0.53 -9.44 -7.59
C LEU A 64 0.64 -8.62 -7.06
N ARG A 65 0.47 -7.30 -7.03
CA ARG A 65 1.47 -6.39 -6.50
C ARG A 65 0.81 -5.28 -5.71
N MET A 66 1.52 -4.81 -4.69
CA MET A 66 1.06 -3.72 -3.85
C MET A 66 2.22 -2.74 -3.66
N VAL A 67 1.92 -1.45 -3.78
CA VAL A 67 2.89 -0.38 -3.51
C VAL A 67 2.43 0.32 -2.25
N PHE A 68 3.36 0.52 -1.32
CA PHE A 68 3.07 1.27 -0.10
C PHE A 68 4.26 2.16 0.24
N ARG A 69 4.02 3.12 1.11
CA ARG A 69 5.09 3.99 1.62
C ARG A 69 4.86 4.20 3.10
N ILE A 70 5.93 4.60 3.80
CA ILE A 70 5.85 4.96 5.20
C ILE A 70 5.97 6.47 5.30
N ARG A 71 5.06 7.09 6.04
CA ARG A 71 5.17 8.52 6.30
C ARG A 71 4.78 8.79 7.74
N GLU A 72 5.06 9.98 8.19
CA GLU A 72 4.74 10.38 9.55
C GLU A 72 3.69 11.47 9.53
N ASP A 73 2.81 11.42 10.53
CA ASP A 73 1.81 12.45 10.73
C ASP A 73 1.80 12.74 12.22
N GLY A 74 2.51 13.81 12.62
CA GLY A 74 2.72 14.08 14.01
C GLY A 74 3.59 13.01 14.65
N MET A 75 3.06 12.32 15.64
CA MET A 75 3.80 11.27 16.33
C MET A 75 3.43 9.87 15.84
N VAL A 76 2.64 9.78 14.80
CA VAL A 76 2.15 8.50 14.29
C VAL A 76 2.86 8.15 12.99
N GLU A 77 3.37 6.93 12.92
CA GLU A 77 3.92 6.41 11.67
C GLU A 77 2.82 5.70 10.91
N ILE A 78 2.72 5.98 9.62
CA ILE A 78 1.65 5.47 8.78
C ILE A 78 2.25 4.65 7.65
N ALA A 79 1.76 3.43 7.50
CA ALA A 79 2.03 2.63 6.31
C ALA A 79 0.86 2.83 5.36
N GLU A 80 1.10 3.57 4.30
CA GLU A 80 0.05 4.03 3.39
C GLU A 80 0.10 3.21 2.12
N ILE A 81 -0.98 2.48 1.83
CA ILE A 81 -1.06 1.68 0.61
C ILE A 81 -1.43 2.60 -0.54
N VAL A 82 -0.57 2.65 -1.54
CA VAL A 82 -0.69 3.60 -2.65
C VAL A 82 -1.39 2.99 -3.84
N ALA A 83 -1.16 1.70 -4.10
CA ALA A 83 -1.76 1.05 -5.25
C ALA A 83 -1.73 -0.46 -5.07
N ILE A 84 -2.78 -1.13 -5.56
CA ILE A 84 -2.86 -2.58 -5.60
C ILE A 84 -3.28 -2.95 -7.02
N GLY A 85 -2.56 -3.88 -7.64
CA GLY A 85 -2.92 -4.27 -8.98
C GLY A 85 -2.22 -5.54 -9.40
N TRP A 86 -2.57 -5.99 -10.59
CA TRP A 86 -2.00 -7.21 -11.13
C TRP A 86 -0.68 -6.88 -11.83
N ARG A 87 0.12 -7.91 -12.07
CA ARG A 87 1.47 -7.73 -12.62
C ARG A 87 1.46 -7.36 -14.08
N ASN A 88 0.60 -6.56 -14.49
CA ASN A 88 0.45 -6.26 -15.88
C ASN A 88 1.31 -5.07 -16.25
N ARG A 89 2.54 -5.30 -16.63
CA ARG A 89 3.39 -4.30 -17.24
C ARG A 89 3.58 -3.03 -16.44
N SER A 90 3.79 -3.12 -15.21
CA SER A 90 4.06 -1.96 -14.40
C SER A 90 2.92 -0.93 -14.34
N GLU A 91 1.70 -1.34 -14.69
CA GLU A 91 0.55 -0.45 -14.55
C GLU A 91 0.36 0.03 -13.13
N VAL A 92 0.56 -0.85 -12.15
CA VAL A 92 0.40 -0.49 -10.75
C VAL A 92 1.39 0.61 -10.37
N TYR A 93 2.57 0.60 -10.96
CA TYR A 93 3.57 1.62 -10.65
C TYR A 93 3.22 2.97 -11.27
N LYS A 94 2.71 2.98 -12.48
CA LYS A 94 2.24 4.23 -13.10
C LYS A 94 1.10 4.84 -12.32
N THR A 95 0.19 4.01 -11.86
CA THR A 95 -0.91 4.47 -11.03
C THR A 95 -0.41 5.09 -9.74
N ALA A 96 0.58 4.46 -9.11
CA ALA A 96 1.16 4.98 -7.88
C ALA A 96 1.78 6.36 -8.10
N VAL A 97 2.53 6.53 -9.18
CA VAL A 97 3.14 7.82 -9.50
C VAL A 97 2.07 8.90 -9.62
N GLY A 98 1.02 8.60 -10.39
CA GLY A 98 -0.05 9.57 -10.58
C GLY A 98 -0.76 9.96 -9.31
N ARG A 99 -0.98 8.98 -8.44
CA ARG A 99 -1.67 9.25 -7.17
C ARG A 99 -0.84 10.08 -6.22
N LEU A 100 0.45 9.80 -6.14
CA LEU A 100 1.30 10.51 -5.19
C LEU A 100 1.44 11.99 -5.54
N SER A 101 1.20 12.37 -6.79
CA SER A 101 1.31 13.76 -7.19
C SER A 101 0.09 14.59 -6.80
N LYS A 102 -0.99 13.97 -6.28
CA LYS A 102 -2.24 14.67 -6.03
C LYS A 102 -2.57 14.96 -4.58
N GLN A 103 -1.87 14.36 -3.64
CA GLN A 103 -2.07 14.61 -2.20
C GLN A 103 -3.52 14.43 -1.73
N PRO A 104 -4.17 13.31 -2.04
CA PRO A 104 -5.55 13.10 -1.60
C PRO A 104 -5.63 12.81 -0.10
N ALA A 105 -6.83 12.91 0.45
CA ALA A 105 -7.07 12.52 1.83
C ALA A 105 -6.91 11.02 2.00
N MET A 106 -6.24 10.61 3.08
CA MET A 106 -6.02 9.19 3.34
C MET A 106 -7.28 8.52 3.85
N VAL A 107 -7.45 7.26 3.50
CA VAL A 107 -8.55 6.42 3.98
C VAL A 107 -7.94 5.28 4.79
N ASP A 108 -8.42 5.08 6.01
CA ASP A 108 -7.94 3.98 6.83
C ASP A 108 -8.27 2.63 6.21
N TYR A 109 -7.53 1.61 6.59
CA TYR A 109 -7.74 0.28 6.05
C TYR A 109 -9.18 -0.21 6.26
N ASP A 110 -9.81 0.23 7.35
CA ASP A 110 -11.20 -0.14 7.63
C ASP A 110 -12.22 0.72 6.87
N GLY A 111 -11.76 1.61 6.01
CA GLY A 111 -12.63 2.45 5.21
C GLY A 111 -12.91 3.81 5.80
N THR A 112 -12.34 4.14 6.93
CA THR A 112 -12.58 5.43 7.56
C THR A 112 -11.74 6.51 6.90
N LEU A 113 -12.37 7.60 6.52
CA LEU A 113 -11.69 8.73 5.92
C LEU A 113 -10.95 9.53 6.99
N ARG A 114 -9.69 9.83 6.73
CA ARG A 114 -8.87 10.53 7.71
C ARG A 114 -8.78 12.01 7.39
#